data_eb6d26527c0cade5198973badae0eebd
#
_entry.id   eb6d26527c0cade5198973badae0eebd
#
_cell.length_a   1.000
_cell.length_b   1.000
_cell.length_c   1.000
_cell.angle_alpha   90.00
_cell.angle_beta   90.00
_cell.angle_gamma   90.00
#
_symmetry.space_group_name_H-M   'P 1'
#
loop_
_entity.id
_entity.type
_entity.pdbx_description
1 polymer ?
#
loop_
_entity_poly.entity_id
_entity_poly.type
_entity_poly.pdbx_seq_one_letter_code
_entity_poly.pdbx_strand_id
1 'polypeptide(L)'
;DGKDGTGVIALMHEQVVEMIEEMELPCAYGHFAEGQSPEPPFLVFLYPESRNFAADGIAYFKKRKLHIELYTDYKSVEQEKRIEAVLERYGIFYARSEVWIESERLYEVLYEMEV
;
A
#
# COMPACT_ATOMS: atom_id res chain seq x y z
N ASP A 1 4.24 -6.36 -24.07
CA ASP A 1 4.00 -6.08 -22.68
C ASP A 1 5.14 -5.22 -22.19
N GLY A 2 4.95 -4.57 -21.09
CA GLY A 2 5.94 -3.66 -20.57
C GLY A 2 7.18 -4.32 -20.00
N LYS A 3 7.28 -5.61 -20.08
CA LYS A 3 8.44 -6.30 -19.53
C LYS A 3 9.59 -6.29 -20.49
N ASP A 4 10.69 -5.79 -20.03
CA ASP A 4 11.91 -5.91 -20.78
C ASP A 4 12.79 -6.93 -20.08
N GLY A 5 13.94 -7.19 -20.64
CA GLY A 5 14.82 -8.19 -20.08
C GLY A 5 15.46 -7.81 -18.77
N THR A 6 15.28 -6.60 -18.32
CA THR A 6 15.88 -6.16 -17.07
C THR A 6 14.99 -6.39 -15.86
N GLY A 7 13.70 -6.61 -16.09
CA GLY A 7 12.77 -6.77 -14.99
C GLY A 7 12.48 -5.48 -14.23
N VAL A 8 12.89 -4.35 -14.78
CA VAL A 8 12.68 -3.08 -14.11
C VAL A 8 11.38 -2.49 -14.61
N ILE A 9 10.29 -2.80 -13.91
CA ILE A 9 8.98 -2.28 -14.25
C ILE A 9 8.46 -1.54 -13.04
N ALA A 10 8.27 -0.24 -13.21
CA ALA A 10 7.72 0.58 -12.16
C ALA A 10 6.25 0.81 -12.44
N LEU A 11 5.44 0.71 -11.40
CA LEU A 11 4.03 1.05 -11.51
C LEU A 11 3.86 2.55 -11.44
N MET A 12 2.98 3.07 -12.27
CA MET A 12 2.58 4.47 -12.14
C MET A 12 1.63 4.61 -10.97
N HIS A 13 1.49 5.83 -10.49
CA HIS A 13 0.62 6.07 -9.34
C HIS A 13 -0.79 5.58 -9.60
N GLU A 14 -1.30 5.82 -10.79
CA GLU A 14 -2.66 5.36 -11.14
C GLU A 14 -2.78 3.86 -11.04
N GLN A 15 -1.73 3.14 -11.41
CA GLN A 15 -1.75 1.69 -11.32
C GLN A 15 -1.68 1.23 -9.87
N VAL A 16 -0.95 1.95 -9.02
CA VAL A 16 -0.92 1.66 -7.60
C VAL A 16 -2.32 1.84 -7.01
N VAL A 17 -2.99 2.93 -7.37
CA VAL A 17 -4.34 3.17 -6.89
C VAL A 17 -5.27 2.03 -7.32
N GLU A 18 -5.18 1.62 -8.59
CA GLU A 18 -6.02 0.53 -9.07
C GLU A 18 -5.76 -0.77 -8.30
N MET A 19 -4.49 -1.04 -8.03
CA MET A 19 -4.14 -2.22 -7.26
C MET A 19 -4.76 -2.19 -5.87
N ILE A 20 -4.68 -1.04 -5.21
CA ILE A 20 -5.20 -0.92 -3.86
C ILE A 20 -6.72 -0.99 -3.85
N GLU A 21 -7.36 -0.45 -4.89
CA GLU A 21 -8.81 -0.56 -4.99
C GLU A 21 -9.29 -2.00 -5.11
N GLU A 22 -8.46 -2.88 -5.67
CA GLU A 22 -8.81 -4.30 -5.75
C GLU A 22 -8.85 -4.97 -4.38
N MET A 23 -8.29 -4.33 -3.38
CA MET A 23 -8.34 -4.86 -2.01
C MET A 23 -9.69 -4.62 -1.34
N GLU A 24 -10.50 -3.75 -1.92
CA GLU A 24 -11.91 -3.56 -1.55
C GLU A 24 -12.12 -3.07 -0.12
N LEU A 25 -11.23 -2.22 0.35
CA LEU A 25 -11.37 -1.58 1.65
C LEU A 25 -11.30 -0.07 1.46
N PRO A 26 -11.93 0.70 2.34
CA PRO A 26 -11.74 2.14 2.30
C PRO A 26 -10.27 2.46 2.40
N CYS A 27 -9.79 3.40 1.61
CA CYS A 27 -8.38 3.73 1.61
C CYS A 27 -8.15 5.22 1.44
N ALA A 28 -7.00 5.67 1.91
CA ALA A 28 -6.58 7.05 1.73
C ALA A 28 -5.11 7.08 1.39
N TYR A 29 -4.72 8.08 0.61
CA TYR A 29 -3.33 8.33 0.31
C TYR A 29 -2.79 9.28 1.38
N GLY A 30 -1.76 8.82 2.09
CA GLY A 30 -1.17 9.59 3.17
C GLY A 30 -1.89 9.39 4.49
N HIS A 31 -3.07 9.93 4.59
CA HIS A 31 -3.90 9.75 5.79
C HIS A 31 -5.31 10.22 5.45
N PHE A 32 -6.26 9.78 6.26
CA PHE A 32 -7.59 10.35 6.17
C PHE A 32 -7.60 11.73 6.81
N ALA A 33 -8.45 12.61 6.30
CA ALA A 33 -8.62 13.91 6.92
C ALA A 33 -9.12 13.72 8.35
N GLU A 34 -8.79 14.66 9.22
CA GLU A 34 -9.19 14.58 10.61
C GLU A 34 -10.71 14.41 10.73
N GLY A 35 -11.10 13.43 11.53
CA GLY A 35 -12.52 13.14 11.71
C GLY A 35 -13.16 12.40 10.55
N GLN A 36 -12.40 12.03 9.53
CA GLN A 36 -12.95 11.36 8.36
C GLN A 36 -12.56 9.90 8.27
N SER A 37 -11.85 9.36 9.25
CA SER A 37 -11.48 7.95 9.22
C SER A 37 -12.74 7.09 9.30
N PRO A 38 -12.85 6.09 8.40
CA PRO A 38 -14.00 5.18 8.50
C PRO A 38 -13.82 4.20 9.65
N GLU A 39 -14.84 3.40 9.86
CA GLU A 39 -14.72 2.30 10.79
C GLU A 39 -13.70 1.30 10.25
N PRO A 40 -12.88 0.70 11.12
CA PRO A 40 -11.97 -0.35 10.64
C PRO A 40 -12.75 -1.54 10.08
N PRO A 41 -12.22 -2.26 9.11
CA PRO A 41 -10.86 -2.13 8.58
C PRO A 41 -10.75 -1.07 7.50
N PHE A 42 -9.57 -0.45 7.41
CA PHE A 42 -9.30 0.48 6.32
C PHE A 42 -7.81 0.47 6.01
N LEU A 43 -7.46 1.07 4.87
CA LEU A 43 -6.09 1.11 4.39
C LEU A 43 -5.61 2.55 4.28
N VAL A 44 -4.31 2.72 4.52
CA VAL A 44 -3.62 3.96 4.19
C VAL A 44 -2.39 3.56 3.39
N PHE A 45 -2.08 4.30 2.33
CA PHE A 45 -0.87 4.03 1.58
C PHE A 45 -0.09 5.30 1.34
N LEU A 46 1.23 5.16 1.23
CA LEU A 46 2.10 6.32 1.07
C LEU A 46 3.45 5.88 0.49
N TYR A 47 4.17 6.86 -0.04
CA TYR A 47 5.52 6.65 -0.56
C TYR A 47 6.48 7.35 0.41
N PRO A 48 7.10 6.59 1.33
CA PRO A 48 7.84 7.23 2.43
C PRO A 48 9.05 8.04 2.02
N GLU A 49 9.60 7.80 0.83
CA GLU A 49 10.83 8.47 0.42
C GLU A 49 10.69 9.20 -0.91
N SER A 50 9.50 9.59 -1.29
CA SER A 50 9.25 10.04 -2.65
C SER A 50 9.16 11.55 -2.78
N ARG A 51 10.17 12.26 -2.32
CA ARG A 51 10.12 13.71 -2.38
C ARG A 51 9.96 14.25 -3.81
N ASN A 52 10.49 13.53 -4.78
CA ASN A 52 10.45 13.99 -6.17
C ASN A 52 9.47 13.22 -7.01
N PHE A 53 8.59 12.49 -6.36
CA PHE A 53 7.70 11.59 -7.04
C PHE A 53 6.88 12.26 -8.14
N ALA A 54 6.35 13.43 -7.88
CA ALA A 54 5.46 14.10 -8.83
C ALA A 54 6.18 15.11 -9.70
N ALA A 55 7.43 15.39 -9.42
CA ALA A 55 8.12 16.49 -10.10
C ALA A 55 8.97 16.03 -11.27
N ASP A 56 9.30 14.77 -11.33
CA ASP A 56 10.27 14.28 -12.28
C ASP A 56 9.69 13.12 -13.07
N GLY A 57 9.45 13.33 -14.36
CA GLY A 57 8.92 12.29 -15.21
C GLY A 57 9.79 11.07 -15.30
N ILE A 58 11.07 11.22 -15.02
CA ILE A 58 11.98 10.07 -15.04
C ILE A 58 11.67 9.09 -13.93
N ALA A 59 11.02 9.56 -12.86
CA ALA A 59 10.70 8.71 -11.73
C ALA A 59 9.85 7.51 -12.13
N TYR A 60 9.14 7.61 -13.23
CA TYR A 60 8.30 6.50 -13.66
C TYR A 60 9.09 5.26 -14.04
N PHE A 61 10.36 5.43 -14.32
CA PHE A 61 11.18 4.30 -14.73
C PHE A 61 11.94 3.67 -13.57
N LYS A 62 11.73 4.18 -12.37
CA LYS A 62 12.39 3.67 -11.18
C LYS A 62 11.35 3.20 -10.19
N LYS A 63 11.61 2.06 -9.58
CA LYS A 63 10.73 1.60 -8.53
C LYS A 63 10.85 2.50 -7.31
N ARG A 64 9.75 2.68 -6.63
CA ARG A 64 9.65 3.51 -5.45
C ARG A 64 9.20 2.66 -4.28
N LYS A 65 9.60 3.05 -3.10
CA LYS A 65 9.06 2.39 -1.91
C LYS A 65 7.60 2.77 -1.74
N LEU A 66 6.82 1.78 -1.38
CA LEU A 66 5.40 1.96 -1.11
C LEU A 66 5.08 1.26 0.20
N HIS A 67 4.40 1.96 1.07
CA HIS A 67 3.88 1.38 2.30
C HIS A 67 2.37 1.29 2.18
N ILE A 68 1.82 0.12 2.54
CA ILE A 68 0.38 -0.06 2.67
C ILE A 68 0.13 -0.48 4.10
N GLU A 69 -0.70 0.27 4.79
CA GLU A 69 -1.00 0.04 6.21
C GLU A 69 -2.44 -0.41 6.33
N LEU A 70 -2.63 -1.58 6.89
CA LEU A 70 -3.97 -2.11 7.17
C LEU A 70 -4.27 -1.88 8.64
N TYR A 71 -5.37 -1.22 8.93
CA TYR A 71 -5.81 -0.97 10.30
C TYR A 71 -7.06 -1.78 10.59
N THR A 72 -7.02 -2.56 11.67
CA THR A 72 -8.17 -3.35 12.11
C THR A 72 -8.32 -3.20 13.60
N ASP A 73 -9.56 -3.32 14.08
CA ASP A 73 -9.79 -3.25 15.53
C ASP A 73 -9.72 -4.63 16.17
N TYR A 74 -9.58 -5.67 15.35
CA TYR A 74 -9.32 -7.00 15.85
C TYR A 74 -8.44 -7.73 14.82
N LYS A 75 -7.79 -8.77 15.27
CA LYS A 75 -6.91 -9.54 14.40
C LYS A 75 -7.72 -10.22 13.31
N SER A 76 -7.41 -9.94 12.06
CA SER A 76 -8.17 -10.49 10.94
C SER A 76 -7.24 -11.04 9.86
N VAL A 77 -7.01 -12.34 9.93
CA VAL A 77 -6.20 -13.02 8.92
C VAL A 77 -6.87 -12.91 7.55
N GLU A 78 -8.19 -12.91 7.53
CA GLU A 78 -8.91 -12.84 6.26
C GLU A 78 -8.62 -11.57 5.49
N GLN A 79 -8.59 -10.43 6.18
CA GLN A 79 -8.28 -9.17 5.51
C GLN A 79 -6.84 -9.16 5.02
N GLU A 80 -5.94 -9.70 5.83
CA GLU A 80 -4.54 -9.77 5.42
C GLU A 80 -4.37 -10.62 4.17
N LYS A 81 -5.05 -11.77 4.12
CA LYS A 81 -4.95 -12.64 2.96
C LYS A 81 -5.48 -11.98 1.70
N ARG A 82 -6.52 -11.17 1.82
CA ARG A 82 -7.04 -10.46 0.67
C ARG A 82 -6.02 -9.50 0.09
N ILE A 83 -5.37 -8.74 0.98
CA ILE A 83 -4.35 -7.79 0.54
C ILE A 83 -3.18 -8.53 -0.09
N GLU A 84 -2.74 -9.60 0.56
CA GLU A 84 -1.59 -10.36 0.09
C GLU A 84 -1.88 -11.01 -1.26
N ALA A 85 -3.09 -11.49 -1.46
CA ALA A 85 -3.45 -12.08 -2.74
C ALA A 85 -3.38 -11.07 -3.87
N VAL A 86 -3.77 -9.82 -3.61
CA VAL A 86 -3.66 -8.78 -4.64
C VAL A 86 -2.20 -8.50 -4.94
N LEU A 87 -1.37 -8.35 -3.92
CA LEU A 87 0.05 -8.09 -4.13
C LEU A 87 0.72 -9.22 -4.90
N GLU A 88 0.35 -10.45 -4.57
CA GLU A 88 0.92 -11.60 -5.26
C GLU A 88 0.48 -11.66 -6.71
N ARG A 89 -0.76 -11.29 -7.00
CA ARG A 89 -1.24 -11.24 -8.37
C ARG A 89 -0.47 -10.25 -9.21
N TYR A 90 -0.01 -9.17 -8.59
CA TYR A 90 0.80 -8.16 -9.26
C TYR A 90 2.28 -8.51 -9.29
N GLY A 91 2.65 -9.64 -8.69
CA GLY A 91 4.05 -10.07 -8.67
C GLY A 91 4.93 -9.23 -7.77
N ILE A 92 4.37 -8.66 -6.73
CA ILE A 92 5.09 -7.75 -5.85
C ILE A 92 5.56 -8.49 -4.61
N PHE A 93 6.87 -8.38 -4.33
CA PHE A 93 7.43 -8.88 -3.07
C PHE A 93 7.24 -7.83 -1.99
N TYR A 94 6.91 -8.27 -0.81
CA TYR A 94 6.66 -7.34 0.28
C TYR A 94 7.24 -7.89 1.59
N ALA A 95 7.56 -6.99 2.49
CA ALA A 95 7.88 -7.33 3.87
C ALA A 95 6.69 -6.94 4.73
N ARG A 96 6.38 -7.74 5.72
CA ARG A 96 5.20 -7.53 6.56
C ARG A 96 5.62 -7.41 8.01
N SER A 97 5.08 -6.43 8.70
CA SER A 97 5.25 -6.30 10.13
C SER A 97 3.92 -5.85 10.74
N GLU A 98 3.83 -5.95 12.06
CA GLU A 98 2.56 -5.74 12.72
C GLU A 98 2.81 -5.11 14.08
N VAL A 99 1.94 -4.19 14.49
CA VAL A 99 2.03 -3.56 15.79
C VAL A 99 0.62 -3.29 16.30
N TRP A 100 0.46 -3.37 17.60
CA TRP A 100 -0.77 -2.97 18.28
C TRP A 100 -0.58 -1.53 18.75
N ILE A 101 -1.51 -0.65 18.37
CA ILE A 101 -1.46 0.77 18.74
C ILE A 101 -2.44 0.97 19.87
N GLU A 102 -1.91 1.03 21.09
CA GLU A 102 -2.73 1.08 22.28
C GLU A 102 -3.62 2.33 22.31
N SER A 103 -3.05 3.47 21.93
CA SER A 103 -3.80 4.73 22.02
C SER A 103 -5.01 4.74 21.09
N GLU A 104 -4.94 4.00 20.00
CA GLU A 104 -6.03 3.94 19.01
C GLU A 104 -6.84 2.67 19.13
N ARG A 105 -6.35 1.70 19.88
CA ARG A 105 -6.94 0.37 20.03
C ARG A 105 -7.13 -0.28 18.66
N LEU A 106 -6.06 -0.21 17.86
CA LEU A 106 -6.05 -0.77 16.50
C LEU A 106 -4.78 -1.57 16.29
N TYR A 107 -4.90 -2.63 15.51
CA TYR A 107 -3.73 -3.29 14.94
C TYR A 107 -3.36 -2.57 13.66
N GLU A 108 -2.06 -2.41 13.45
CA GLU A 108 -1.55 -1.93 12.17
C GLU A 108 -0.69 -3.02 11.57
N VAL A 109 -1.04 -3.49 10.37
CA VAL A 109 -0.20 -4.40 9.61
C VAL A 109 0.42 -3.57 8.50
N LEU A 110 1.73 -3.51 8.48
CA LEU A 110 2.47 -2.71 7.50
C LEU A 110 3.05 -3.63 6.44
N TYR A 111 2.73 -3.32 5.19
CA TYR A 111 3.33 -3.98 4.03
C TYR A 111 4.27 -2.99 3.36
N GLU A 112 5.53 -3.37 3.26
CA GLU A 112 6.56 -2.53 2.64
C GLU A 112 7.04 -3.19 1.36
N MET A 113 7.08 -2.42 0.29
CA MET A 113 7.40 -2.98 -1.01
C MET A 113 8.00 -1.90 -1.91
N GLU A 114 8.43 -2.33 -3.07
CA GLU A 114 8.84 -1.42 -4.14
C GLU A 114 7.94 -1.63 -5.34
N VAL A 115 7.51 -0.54 -5.91
CA VAL A 115 6.62 -0.57 -7.07
C VAL A 115 7.14 0.28 -8.19
#